data_72dd71c1ef1539e38c1886b2f34b8e87
#
_entry.id   72dd71c1ef1539e38c1886b2f34b8e87
#
_cell.length_a   1.000
_cell.length_b   1.000
_cell.length_c   1.000
_cell.angle_alpha   90.00
_cell.angle_beta   90.00
_cell.angle_gamma   90.00
#
_symmetry.space_group_name_H-M   'P 1'
#
loop_
_entity.id
_entity.type
_entity.pdbx_description
1 polymer ?
#
loop_
_entity_poly.entity_id
_entity_poly.type
_entity_poly.pdbx_seq_one_letter_code
_entity_poly.pdbx_strand_id
1 'polypeptide(L)'
;MLTARLTALLLAVLAAMPLMAEVGRPKVGLVLSGGGAKGMAHVGVLRVLEELKVPVDIVVGTSAGSAVGALYASGMEVQEIEERFIEMDWVSSFRDDPGRAYKPVRRKRQDWRYPVSPGIGVRMDGLHLGGGIIAGQNLGFILNELTRDAALVEDFDELAIPFRAVATDLETGEEVVIGSGNLSEAIRASMSIPGVYAPVTLNGRLLVDGGVANNLPVSVAHELGADIVIAVDITDPLLEREDIREAFSVVGQLTTMMTRQNTERQLKLLDDQDILMRPDLQGLSSADFYEAPALFELG
;
A
#
# COMPACT_ATOMS: atom_id res chain seq x y z
N MET A 1 -11.55 -68.71 8.24
CA MET A 1 -12.51 -67.77 8.82
C MET A 1 -11.91 -66.79 9.83
N LEU A 2 -10.89 -67.17 10.61
CA LEU A 2 -10.22 -66.28 11.60
C LEU A 2 -9.42 -65.14 10.96
N THR A 3 -8.71 -65.44 9.87
CA THR A 3 -7.89 -64.47 9.11
C THR A 3 -8.74 -63.34 8.45
N ALA A 4 -9.89 -63.67 7.91
CA ALA A 4 -10.79 -62.68 7.31
C ALA A 4 -11.43 -61.72 8.35
N ARG A 5 -11.64 -62.19 9.57
CA ARG A 5 -12.15 -61.36 10.68
C ARG A 5 -11.09 -60.43 11.26
N LEU A 6 -9.82 -60.87 11.29
CA LEU A 6 -8.68 -60.03 11.70
C LEU A 6 -8.40 -58.92 10.69
N THR A 7 -8.48 -59.24 9.38
CA THR A 7 -8.27 -58.21 8.31
C THR A 7 -9.41 -57.17 8.30
N ALA A 8 -10.67 -57.61 8.52
CA ALA A 8 -11.79 -56.67 8.63
C ALA A 8 -11.71 -55.78 9.87
N LEU A 9 -11.22 -56.32 10.99
CA LEU A 9 -11.01 -55.54 12.24
C LEU A 9 -9.86 -54.51 12.06
N LEU A 10 -8.78 -54.88 11.38
CA LEU A 10 -7.65 -53.99 11.10
C LEU A 10 -8.05 -52.85 10.17
N LEU A 11 -8.85 -53.15 9.13
CA LEU A 11 -9.42 -52.16 8.22
C LEU A 11 -10.42 -51.22 8.92
N ALA A 12 -11.21 -51.72 9.86
CA ALA A 12 -12.14 -50.93 10.64
C ALA A 12 -11.41 -50.01 11.63
N VAL A 13 -10.28 -50.43 12.22
CA VAL A 13 -9.43 -49.61 13.11
C VAL A 13 -8.72 -48.54 12.31
N LEU A 14 -8.22 -48.84 11.09
CA LEU A 14 -7.63 -47.85 10.19
C LEU A 14 -8.64 -46.82 9.67
N ALA A 15 -9.88 -47.23 9.45
CA ALA A 15 -10.99 -46.34 9.05
C ALA A 15 -11.55 -45.50 10.20
N ALA A 16 -11.31 -45.89 11.44
CA ALA A 16 -11.73 -45.19 12.66
C ALA A 16 -10.64 -44.28 13.24
N MET A 17 -9.45 -44.18 12.62
CA MET A 17 -8.51 -43.12 12.95
C MET A 17 -9.18 -41.78 12.58
N PRO A 18 -9.51 -40.92 13.58
CA PRO A 18 -9.93 -39.57 13.20
C PRO A 18 -8.82 -39.00 12.33
N LEU A 19 -9.17 -38.52 11.13
CA LEU A 19 -8.31 -37.56 10.43
C LEU A 19 -8.08 -36.47 11.48
N MET A 20 -6.92 -36.50 12.15
CA MET A 20 -6.47 -35.34 12.88
C MET A 20 -6.37 -34.29 11.78
N ALA A 21 -7.37 -33.42 11.67
CA ALA A 21 -7.21 -32.18 10.95
C ALA A 21 -5.91 -31.60 11.52
N GLU A 22 -4.92 -31.42 10.67
CA GLU A 22 -3.74 -30.67 11.02
C GLU A 22 -4.29 -29.34 11.53
N VAL A 23 -4.26 -29.16 12.85
CA VAL A 23 -4.55 -27.86 13.44
C VAL A 23 -3.37 -27.02 12.98
N GLY A 24 -3.52 -26.43 11.79
CA GLY A 24 -2.56 -25.52 11.23
C GLY A 24 -2.31 -24.41 12.26
N ARG A 25 -1.12 -23.86 12.29
CA ARG A 25 -0.86 -22.67 13.11
C ARG A 25 -1.84 -21.56 12.70
N PRO A 26 -2.16 -20.63 13.58
CA PRO A 26 -2.94 -19.44 13.21
C PRO A 26 -2.31 -18.71 12.01
N LYS A 27 -3.14 -18.27 11.09
CA LYS A 27 -2.71 -17.42 9.96
C LYS A 27 -2.50 -16.00 10.43
N VAL A 28 -1.35 -15.44 10.11
CA VAL A 28 -0.97 -14.07 10.47
C VAL A 28 -1.20 -13.15 9.28
N GLY A 29 -2.07 -12.17 9.45
CA GLY A 29 -2.29 -11.08 8.52
C GLY A 29 -1.48 -9.85 8.92
N LEU A 30 -0.65 -9.34 8.00
CA LEU A 30 0.08 -8.08 8.18
C LEU A 30 -0.68 -6.96 7.49
N VAL A 31 -1.08 -5.95 8.25
CA VAL A 31 -1.83 -4.78 7.78
C VAL A 31 -0.97 -3.53 7.88
N LEU A 32 -0.70 -2.91 6.73
CA LEU A 32 0.18 -1.74 6.62
C LEU A 32 -0.63 -0.51 6.22
N SER A 33 -0.68 0.49 7.09
CA SER A 33 -1.43 1.72 6.83
C SER A 33 -0.74 2.63 5.81
N GLY A 34 -1.51 3.54 5.22
CA GLY A 34 -0.96 4.66 4.47
C GLY A 34 -0.35 5.73 5.37
N GLY A 35 0.55 6.54 4.81
CA GLY A 35 1.24 7.59 5.56
C GLY A 35 2.37 8.28 4.79
N GLY A 36 2.40 8.23 3.46
CA GLY A 36 3.42 8.87 2.63
C GLY A 36 4.84 8.38 2.97
N ALA A 37 5.79 9.30 3.17
CA ALA A 37 7.18 8.99 3.51
C ALA A 37 7.31 8.11 4.76
N LYS A 38 6.41 8.27 5.75
CA LYS A 38 6.40 7.45 6.97
C LYS A 38 6.20 5.96 6.69
N GLY A 39 5.69 5.60 5.49
CA GLY A 39 5.61 4.22 5.02
C GLY A 39 6.94 3.46 5.05
N MET A 40 8.05 4.18 5.02
CA MET A 40 9.39 3.58 5.17
C MET A 40 9.58 2.92 6.54
N ALA A 41 8.88 3.36 7.58
CA ALA A 41 8.90 2.70 8.89
C ALA A 41 8.34 1.27 8.82
N HIS A 42 7.45 0.97 7.88
CA HIS A 42 6.99 -0.40 7.67
C HIS A 42 8.15 -1.36 7.34
N VAL A 43 9.19 -0.86 6.66
CA VAL A 43 10.36 -1.68 6.30
C VAL A 43 11.15 -2.07 7.57
N GLY A 44 11.29 -1.14 8.54
CA GLY A 44 11.85 -1.43 9.85
C GLY A 44 11.05 -2.50 10.60
N VAL A 45 9.71 -2.39 10.58
CA VAL A 45 8.84 -3.44 11.15
C VAL A 45 9.05 -4.78 10.47
N LEU A 46 9.11 -4.82 9.13
CA LEU A 46 9.37 -6.07 8.38
C LEU A 46 10.69 -6.70 8.77
N ARG A 47 11.76 -5.90 8.93
CA ARG A 47 13.07 -6.37 9.38
C ARG A 47 12.98 -7.09 10.74
N VAL A 48 12.27 -6.51 11.69
CA VAL A 48 12.06 -7.12 13.02
C VAL A 48 11.22 -8.40 12.92
N LEU A 49 10.18 -8.42 12.09
CA LEU A 49 9.36 -9.62 11.88
C LEU A 49 10.19 -10.77 11.28
N GLU A 50 11.10 -10.49 10.33
CA GLU A 50 12.02 -11.49 9.78
C GLU A 50 13.04 -11.97 10.80
N GLU A 51 13.66 -11.07 11.58
CA GLU A 51 14.59 -11.42 12.65
C GLU A 51 13.95 -12.33 13.70
N LEU A 52 12.72 -12.04 14.07
CA LEU A 52 11.92 -12.83 15.01
C LEU A 52 11.31 -14.07 14.36
N LYS A 53 11.45 -14.24 13.05
CA LYS A 53 10.86 -15.34 12.25
C LYS A 53 9.35 -15.44 12.43
N VAL A 54 8.68 -14.31 12.50
CA VAL A 54 7.21 -14.24 12.53
C VAL A 54 6.70 -14.60 11.14
N PRO A 55 5.93 -15.67 10.98
CA PRO A 55 5.39 -16.04 9.69
C PRO A 55 4.26 -15.09 9.32
N VAL A 56 4.33 -14.50 8.12
CA VAL A 56 3.27 -13.68 7.54
C VAL A 56 2.60 -14.47 6.43
N ASP A 57 1.28 -14.67 6.53
CA ASP A 57 0.48 -15.46 5.58
C ASP A 57 -0.33 -14.60 4.60
N ILE A 58 -0.61 -13.36 4.98
CA ILE A 58 -1.43 -12.42 4.21
C ILE A 58 -0.85 -11.03 4.42
N VAL A 59 -0.74 -10.24 3.36
CA VAL A 59 -0.35 -8.83 3.44
C VAL A 59 -1.46 -7.97 2.85
N VAL A 60 -1.87 -6.95 3.59
CA VAL A 60 -2.85 -5.95 3.12
C VAL A 60 -2.27 -4.57 3.35
N GLY A 61 -2.27 -3.73 2.33
CA GLY A 61 -1.68 -2.41 2.43
C GLY A 61 -2.50 -1.30 1.77
N THR A 62 -2.41 -0.11 2.34
CA THR A 62 -2.99 1.11 1.79
C THR A 62 -1.89 2.12 1.48
N SER A 63 -1.94 2.79 0.32
CA SER A 63 -1.01 3.86 -0.07
C SER A 63 0.46 3.42 0.07
N ALA A 64 1.29 4.11 0.87
CA ALA A 64 2.67 3.70 1.14
C ALA A 64 2.77 2.28 1.70
N GLY A 65 1.82 1.85 2.55
CA GLY A 65 1.74 0.48 3.04
C GLY A 65 1.45 -0.53 1.92
N SER A 66 0.72 -0.14 0.86
CA SER A 66 0.54 -1.00 -0.31
C SER A 66 1.83 -1.16 -1.11
N ALA A 67 2.64 -0.11 -1.22
CA ALA A 67 3.93 -0.18 -1.91
C ALA A 67 4.91 -1.11 -1.18
N VAL A 68 5.12 -0.89 0.11
CA VAL A 68 6.01 -1.74 0.93
C VAL A 68 5.49 -3.17 0.99
N GLY A 69 4.17 -3.33 1.26
CA GLY A 69 3.54 -4.63 1.37
C GLY A 69 3.58 -5.45 0.07
N ALA A 70 3.40 -4.81 -1.08
CA ALA A 70 3.49 -5.48 -2.37
C ALA A 70 4.91 -5.97 -2.70
N LEU A 71 5.94 -5.16 -2.41
CA LEU A 71 7.33 -5.56 -2.61
C LEU A 71 7.68 -6.75 -1.71
N TYR A 72 7.30 -6.69 -0.45
CA TYR A 72 7.49 -7.80 0.47
C TYR A 72 6.72 -9.05 0.05
N ALA A 73 5.46 -8.90 -0.31
CA ALA A 73 4.61 -10.01 -0.76
C ALA A 73 5.08 -10.63 -2.09
N SER A 74 5.78 -9.86 -2.95
CA SER A 74 6.39 -10.39 -4.16
C SER A 74 7.66 -11.21 -3.92
N GLY A 75 8.15 -11.28 -2.66
CA GLY A 75 9.33 -12.04 -2.27
C GLY A 75 10.63 -11.24 -2.31
N MET A 76 10.56 -9.90 -2.40
CA MET A 76 11.73 -9.05 -2.27
C MET A 76 12.25 -9.09 -0.83
N GLU A 77 13.54 -9.30 -0.63
CA GLU A 77 14.16 -9.29 0.69
C GLU A 77 14.07 -7.88 1.30
N VAL A 78 13.86 -7.80 2.62
CA VAL A 78 13.70 -6.50 3.31
C VAL A 78 14.91 -5.60 3.11
N GLN A 79 16.12 -6.16 3.12
CA GLN A 79 17.34 -5.40 2.84
C GLN A 79 17.32 -4.80 1.41
N GLU A 80 16.83 -5.53 0.42
CA GLU A 80 16.71 -5.01 -0.96
C GLU A 80 15.69 -3.87 -1.02
N ILE A 81 14.56 -3.96 -0.29
CA ILE A 81 13.58 -2.88 -0.20
C ILE A 81 14.23 -1.62 0.39
N GLU A 82 15.03 -1.73 1.46
CA GLU A 82 15.78 -0.63 2.06
C GLU A 82 16.73 0.01 1.05
N GLU A 83 17.56 -0.79 0.38
CA GLU A 83 18.53 -0.32 -0.61
C GLU A 83 17.83 0.44 -1.76
N ARG A 84 16.74 -0.13 -2.31
CA ARG A 84 15.94 0.50 -3.38
C ARG A 84 15.37 1.85 -2.95
N PHE A 85 14.87 1.96 -1.72
CA PHE A 85 14.27 3.19 -1.22
C PHE A 85 15.31 4.27 -0.89
N ILE A 86 16.53 3.88 -0.47
CA ILE A 86 17.66 4.80 -0.26
C ILE A 86 18.16 5.34 -1.61
N GLU A 87 18.26 4.50 -2.63
CA GLU A 87 18.75 4.88 -3.95
C GLU A 87 17.73 5.69 -4.78
N MET A 88 16.46 5.67 -4.39
CA MET A 88 15.38 6.31 -5.14
C MET A 88 15.50 7.84 -5.12
N ASP A 89 15.46 8.46 -6.31
CA ASP A 89 15.28 9.91 -6.43
C ASP A 89 13.81 10.29 -6.19
N TRP A 90 13.48 10.50 -4.92
CA TRP A 90 12.13 10.84 -4.48
C TRP A 90 11.61 12.12 -5.11
N VAL A 91 12.46 13.13 -5.37
CA VAL A 91 12.03 14.37 -6.03
C VAL A 91 11.58 14.12 -7.45
N SER A 92 12.30 13.30 -8.19
CA SER A 92 11.92 12.92 -9.56
C SER A 92 10.67 12.06 -9.57
N SER A 93 10.46 11.20 -8.54
CA SER A 93 9.28 10.33 -8.41
C SER A 93 7.97 11.14 -8.31
N PHE A 94 8.04 12.32 -7.68
CA PHE A 94 6.91 13.26 -7.54
C PHE A 94 6.85 14.32 -8.66
N ARG A 95 7.56 14.13 -9.78
CA ARG A 95 7.56 15.05 -10.91
C ARG A 95 7.47 14.29 -12.23
N ASP A 96 6.51 14.66 -13.06
CA ASP A 96 6.41 14.14 -14.43
C ASP A 96 7.21 14.98 -15.45
N ASP A 97 7.98 15.95 -14.98
CA ASP A 97 8.74 16.85 -15.83
C ASP A 97 10.14 16.30 -16.07
N PRO A 98 10.52 15.97 -17.32
CA PRO A 98 11.87 15.56 -17.61
C PRO A 98 12.83 16.67 -17.21
N GLY A 99 13.89 16.30 -16.47
CA GLY A 99 14.88 17.27 -16.02
C GLY A 99 15.33 18.22 -17.13
N ARG A 100 15.62 19.46 -16.79
CA ARG A 100 15.97 20.52 -17.76
C ARG A 100 16.99 20.10 -18.82
N ALA A 101 17.93 19.19 -18.47
CA ALA A 101 18.93 18.68 -19.40
C ALA A 101 18.28 17.99 -20.63
N TYR A 102 17.20 17.28 -20.44
CA TYR A 102 16.52 16.47 -21.46
C TYR A 102 15.45 17.25 -22.25
N LYS A 103 15.10 18.46 -21.82
CA LYS A 103 14.11 19.29 -22.53
C LYS A 103 14.69 19.87 -23.82
N PRO A 104 13.91 19.90 -24.93
CA PRO A 104 14.28 20.63 -26.15
C PRO A 104 14.51 22.13 -25.85
N VAL A 105 15.42 22.77 -26.57
CA VAL A 105 15.76 24.20 -26.39
C VAL A 105 14.53 25.11 -26.42
N ARG A 106 13.56 24.80 -27.29
CA ARG A 106 12.28 25.54 -27.40
C ARG A 106 11.51 25.49 -26.08
N ARG A 107 11.41 24.31 -25.46
CA ARG A 107 10.73 24.11 -24.17
C ARG A 107 11.47 24.83 -23.04
N LYS A 108 12.81 24.74 -23.01
CA LYS A 108 13.66 25.47 -22.04
C LYS A 108 13.43 26.98 -22.08
N ARG A 109 13.18 27.56 -23.29
CA ARG A 109 12.87 28.99 -23.45
C ARG A 109 11.45 29.34 -23.03
N GLN A 110 10.49 28.45 -23.25
CA GLN A 110 9.10 28.64 -22.82
C GLN A 110 8.97 28.61 -21.30
N ASP A 111 9.62 27.63 -20.62
CA ASP A 111 9.65 27.53 -19.17
C ASP A 111 10.23 28.77 -18.50
N TRP A 112 11.18 29.44 -19.17
CA TRP A 112 11.75 30.70 -18.69
C TRP A 112 10.80 31.89 -18.85
N ARG A 113 9.94 31.83 -19.86
CA ARG A 113 9.01 32.91 -20.19
C ARG A 113 7.70 32.80 -19.42
N TYR A 114 7.32 31.59 -19.07
CA TYR A 114 6.08 31.25 -18.37
C TYR A 114 6.38 30.24 -17.24
N PRO A 115 6.84 30.74 -16.06
CA PRO A 115 7.24 29.87 -14.95
C PRO A 115 6.08 29.06 -14.34
N VAL A 116 4.85 29.47 -14.58
CA VAL A 116 3.66 28.75 -14.19
C VAL A 116 2.84 28.43 -15.44
N SER A 117 2.80 27.16 -15.82
CA SER A 117 1.98 26.69 -16.93
C SER A 117 0.98 25.67 -16.36
N PRO A 118 -0.25 26.08 -16.02
CA PRO A 118 -1.28 25.12 -15.66
C PRO A 118 -1.49 24.18 -16.85
N GLY A 119 -1.48 22.88 -16.61
CA GLY A 119 -1.74 21.86 -17.62
C GLY A 119 -3.20 21.95 -18.07
N ILE A 120 -3.46 22.82 -19.07
CA ILE A 120 -4.78 22.92 -19.68
C ILE A 120 -4.79 21.97 -20.87
N GLY A 121 -5.60 20.91 -20.80
CA GLY A 121 -5.90 20.01 -21.90
C GLY A 121 -7.08 20.55 -22.72
N VAL A 122 -7.00 20.43 -24.05
CA VAL A 122 -8.13 20.69 -24.94
C VAL A 122 -8.64 19.35 -25.44
N ARG A 123 -9.91 19.05 -25.18
CA ARG A 123 -10.62 17.87 -25.72
C ARG A 123 -11.79 18.37 -26.57
N MET A 124 -12.46 17.46 -27.28
CA MET A 124 -13.60 17.83 -28.15
C MET A 124 -14.80 18.35 -27.35
N ASP A 125 -14.87 18.09 -26.07
CA ASP A 125 -15.90 18.52 -25.12
C ASP A 125 -15.51 19.79 -24.32
N GLY A 126 -14.30 20.35 -24.53
CA GLY A 126 -13.90 21.62 -23.92
C GLY A 126 -12.46 21.69 -23.39
N LEU A 127 -12.25 22.69 -22.53
CA LEU A 127 -11.02 22.91 -21.81
C LEU A 127 -11.03 22.10 -20.50
N HIS A 128 -10.05 21.25 -20.31
CA HIS A 128 -9.91 20.44 -19.11
C HIS A 128 -8.67 20.86 -18.32
N LEU A 129 -8.86 21.13 -17.05
CA LEU A 129 -7.77 21.17 -16.06
C LEU A 129 -7.43 19.72 -15.68
N GLY A 130 -6.15 19.39 -15.54
CA GLY A 130 -5.74 18.07 -15.10
C GLY A 130 -6.39 17.71 -13.74
N GLY A 131 -6.77 16.45 -13.56
CA GLY A 131 -7.42 15.94 -12.33
C GLY A 131 -6.51 15.87 -11.10
N GLY A 132 -5.24 16.28 -11.24
CA GLY A 132 -4.23 16.37 -10.20
C GLY A 132 -3.07 17.25 -10.68
N ILE A 133 -2.17 17.64 -9.75
CA ILE A 133 -0.98 18.43 -10.07
C ILE A 133 0.02 17.59 -10.86
N ILE A 134 0.08 16.27 -10.55
CA ILE A 134 1.02 15.30 -11.10
C ILE A 134 0.23 14.18 -11.77
N ALA A 135 0.51 13.87 -13.04
CA ALA A 135 -0.12 12.73 -13.73
C ALA A 135 0.39 11.38 -13.17
N GLY A 136 1.59 11.36 -12.58
CA GLY A 136 2.19 10.20 -11.93
C GLY A 136 2.84 9.21 -12.89
N GLN A 137 3.26 9.67 -14.07
CA GLN A 137 3.94 8.80 -15.04
C GLN A 137 5.29 8.29 -14.52
N ASN A 138 6.10 9.16 -13.90
CA ASN A 138 7.37 8.76 -13.32
C ASN A 138 7.21 7.76 -12.20
N LEU A 139 6.25 7.99 -11.29
CA LEU A 139 5.92 7.03 -10.23
C LEU A 139 5.50 5.68 -10.84
N GLY A 140 4.69 5.69 -11.90
CA GLY A 140 4.31 4.47 -12.61
C GLY A 140 5.51 3.71 -13.19
N PHE A 141 6.50 4.39 -13.78
CA PHE A 141 7.72 3.75 -14.27
C PHE A 141 8.54 3.13 -13.14
N ILE A 142 8.68 3.84 -12.02
CA ILE A 142 9.39 3.35 -10.84
C ILE A 142 8.69 2.12 -10.26
N LEU A 143 7.37 2.17 -10.08
CA LEU A 143 6.61 1.03 -9.58
C LEU A 143 6.70 -0.19 -10.52
N ASN A 144 6.65 0.03 -11.85
CA ASN A 144 6.87 -1.04 -12.81
C ASN A 144 8.28 -1.66 -12.71
N GLU A 145 9.31 -0.86 -12.45
CA GLU A 145 10.67 -1.36 -12.25
C GLU A 145 10.79 -2.14 -10.94
N LEU A 146 10.23 -1.62 -9.85
CA LEU A 146 10.25 -2.27 -8.54
C LEU A 146 9.47 -3.60 -8.52
N THR A 147 8.37 -3.69 -9.28
CA THR A 147 7.51 -4.89 -9.31
C THR A 147 7.78 -5.78 -10.52
N ARG A 148 8.90 -5.57 -11.23
CA ARG A 148 9.20 -6.26 -12.49
C ARG A 148 9.20 -7.79 -12.36
N ASP A 149 9.70 -8.31 -11.26
CA ASP A 149 9.81 -9.75 -11.04
C ASP A 149 8.44 -10.40 -10.80
N ALA A 150 7.46 -9.64 -10.36
CA ALA A 150 6.06 -10.04 -10.23
C ALA A 150 5.17 -9.65 -11.43
N ALA A 151 5.75 -9.09 -12.52
CA ALA A 151 4.98 -8.54 -13.64
C ALA A 151 4.11 -9.55 -14.41
N LEU A 152 4.38 -10.85 -14.27
CA LEU A 152 3.61 -11.94 -14.90
C LEU A 152 2.59 -12.58 -13.95
N VAL A 153 2.54 -12.16 -12.68
CA VAL A 153 1.59 -12.66 -11.70
C VAL A 153 0.32 -11.80 -11.81
N GLU A 154 -0.76 -12.39 -12.30
CA GLU A 154 -2.05 -11.71 -12.46
C GLU A 154 -2.95 -11.85 -11.21
N ASP A 155 -2.88 -12.97 -10.50
CA ASP A 155 -3.59 -13.21 -9.25
C ASP A 155 -2.63 -12.98 -8.07
N PHE A 156 -2.94 -12.01 -7.23
CA PHE A 156 -2.05 -11.67 -6.11
C PHE A 156 -2.08 -12.72 -4.98
N ASP A 157 -2.92 -13.74 -5.07
CA ASP A 157 -2.82 -14.93 -4.23
C ASP A 157 -1.67 -15.87 -4.66
N GLU A 158 -1.15 -15.70 -5.89
CA GLU A 158 0.00 -16.45 -6.43
C GLU A 158 1.36 -15.77 -6.16
N LEU A 159 1.38 -14.59 -5.52
CA LEU A 159 2.61 -14.00 -5.01
C LEU A 159 3.23 -14.87 -3.92
N ALA A 160 4.48 -14.61 -3.53
CA ALA A 160 5.14 -15.34 -2.44
C ALA A 160 4.31 -15.31 -1.14
N ILE A 161 3.61 -14.21 -0.90
CA ILE A 161 2.59 -14.05 0.15
C ILE A 161 1.34 -13.43 -0.50
N PRO A 162 0.13 -13.97 -0.29
CA PRO A 162 -1.12 -13.37 -0.73
C PRO A 162 -1.22 -11.89 -0.35
N PHE A 163 -1.55 -11.03 -1.34
CA PHE A 163 -1.52 -9.59 -1.17
C PHE A 163 -2.82 -8.91 -1.61
N ARG A 164 -3.17 -7.81 -0.93
CA ARG A 164 -4.23 -6.88 -1.37
C ARG A 164 -3.78 -5.43 -1.23
N ALA A 165 -3.98 -4.66 -2.29
CA ALA A 165 -3.89 -3.20 -2.24
C ALA A 165 -5.28 -2.61 -2.05
N VAL A 166 -5.40 -1.60 -1.19
CA VAL A 166 -6.67 -0.90 -0.96
C VAL A 166 -6.64 0.46 -1.65
N ALA A 167 -7.67 0.75 -2.43
CA ALA A 167 -7.93 2.04 -3.06
C ALA A 167 -9.33 2.54 -2.70
N THR A 168 -9.68 3.74 -3.13
CA THR A 168 -11.01 4.32 -2.95
C THR A 168 -11.63 4.62 -4.32
N ASP A 169 -12.85 4.17 -4.55
CA ASP A 169 -13.65 4.58 -5.70
C ASP A 169 -14.11 6.04 -5.52
N LEU A 170 -13.65 6.92 -6.41
CA LEU A 170 -13.92 8.35 -6.29
C LEU A 170 -15.39 8.70 -6.58
N GLU A 171 -16.13 7.83 -7.29
CA GLU A 171 -17.53 8.08 -7.63
C GLU A 171 -18.45 7.71 -6.47
N THR A 172 -18.11 6.65 -5.70
CA THR A 172 -18.97 6.14 -4.62
C THR A 172 -18.45 6.45 -3.22
N GLY A 173 -17.12 6.67 -3.08
CA GLY A 173 -16.43 6.80 -1.80
C GLY A 173 -16.18 5.46 -1.10
N GLU A 174 -16.51 4.34 -1.74
CA GLU A 174 -16.31 3.00 -1.19
C GLU A 174 -14.88 2.52 -1.33
N GLU A 175 -14.46 1.65 -0.42
CA GLU A 175 -13.18 0.95 -0.57
C GLU A 175 -13.21 -0.02 -1.76
N VAL A 176 -12.06 -0.15 -2.40
CA VAL A 176 -11.83 -1.10 -3.47
C VAL A 176 -10.61 -1.94 -3.12
N VAL A 177 -10.83 -3.22 -2.84
CA VAL A 177 -9.78 -4.19 -2.55
C VAL A 177 -9.29 -4.78 -3.87
N ILE A 178 -8.04 -4.53 -4.22
CA ILE A 178 -7.41 -4.98 -5.47
C ILE A 178 -6.55 -6.19 -5.15
N GLY A 179 -6.91 -7.35 -5.70
CA GLY A 179 -6.22 -8.62 -5.52
C GLY A 179 -5.76 -9.27 -6.83
N SER A 180 -5.90 -8.56 -7.97
CA SER A 180 -5.51 -9.12 -9.27
C SER A 180 -5.23 -8.02 -10.29
N GLY A 181 -4.58 -8.40 -11.39
CA GLY A 181 -4.20 -7.52 -12.48
C GLY A 181 -2.73 -7.12 -12.41
N ASN A 182 -2.39 -5.92 -12.89
CA ASN A 182 -1.02 -5.42 -12.84
C ASN A 182 -0.70 -4.88 -11.44
N LEU A 183 0.32 -5.43 -10.77
CA LEU A 183 0.69 -5.08 -9.41
C LEU A 183 1.10 -3.60 -9.28
N SER A 184 1.86 -3.07 -10.25
CA SER A 184 2.28 -1.66 -10.23
C SER A 184 1.10 -0.70 -10.38
N GLU A 185 0.08 -1.06 -11.18
CA GLU A 185 -1.14 -0.27 -11.35
C GLU A 185 -2.01 -0.31 -10.08
N ALA A 186 -2.09 -1.45 -9.41
CA ALA A 186 -2.78 -1.60 -8.12
C ALA A 186 -2.16 -0.69 -7.05
N ILE A 187 -0.83 -0.73 -6.90
CA ILE A 187 -0.08 0.15 -6.00
C ILE A 187 -0.30 1.61 -6.40
N ARG A 188 -0.19 1.93 -7.70
CA ARG A 188 -0.36 3.28 -8.21
C ARG A 188 -1.76 3.83 -7.91
N ALA A 189 -2.81 3.01 -8.04
CA ALA A 189 -4.17 3.40 -7.67
C ALA A 189 -4.28 3.68 -6.16
N SER A 190 -3.74 2.77 -5.34
CA SER A 190 -3.71 2.91 -3.88
C SER A 190 -2.95 4.14 -3.39
N MET A 191 -1.97 4.63 -4.16
CA MET A 191 -1.14 5.82 -3.84
C MET A 191 -1.62 7.11 -4.52
N SER A 192 -2.80 7.14 -5.14
CA SER A 192 -3.31 8.32 -5.87
C SER A 192 -3.91 9.36 -4.94
N ILE A 193 -3.05 10.03 -4.15
CA ILE A 193 -3.44 11.04 -3.15
C ILE A 193 -4.26 12.16 -3.81
N PRO A 194 -5.51 12.42 -3.35
CA PRO A 194 -6.35 13.49 -3.89
C PRO A 194 -5.66 14.85 -3.83
N GLY A 195 -5.72 15.59 -4.94
CA GLY A 195 -5.07 16.89 -5.08
C GLY A 195 -3.59 16.83 -5.46
N VAL A 196 -2.88 15.73 -5.19
CA VAL A 196 -1.48 15.52 -5.60
C VAL A 196 -1.42 14.79 -6.92
N TYR A 197 -1.93 13.58 -6.96
CA TYR A 197 -1.92 12.74 -8.15
C TYR A 197 -3.25 12.71 -8.87
N ALA A 198 -3.19 12.54 -10.19
CA ALA A 198 -4.39 12.25 -10.97
C ALA A 198 -4.97 10.88 -10.56
N PRO A 199 -6.31 10.77 -10.49
CA PRO A 199 -6.98 9.49 -10.28
C PRO A 199 -6.60 8.46 -11.34
N VAL A 200 -6.61 7.18 -10.98
CA VAL A 200 -6.31 6.05 -11.88
C VAL A 200 -7.61 5.38 -12.28
N THR A 201 -7.78 5.14 -13.59
CA THR A 201 -8.89 4.30 -14.06
C THR A 201 -8.43 2.85 -14.13
N LEU A 202 -8.99 2.01 -13.26
CA LEU A 202 -8.71 0.57 -13.20
C LEU A 202 -10.03 -0.22 -13.21
N ASN A 203 -10.16 -1.17 -14.11
CA ASN A 203 -11.37 -2.00 -14.26
C ASN A 203 -12.68 -1.19 -14.38
N GLY A 204 -12.62 -0.03 -15.06
CA GLY A 204 -13.77 0.86 -15.27
C GLY A 204 -14.14 1.71 -14.07
N ARG A 205 -13.41 1.65 -12.96
CA ARG A 205 -13.57 2.51 -11.78
C ARG A 205 -12.53 3.62 -11.77
N LEU A 206 -12.90 4.78 -11.28
CA LEU A 206 -12.00 5.92 -11.09
C LEU A 206 -11.49 5.90 -9.65
N LEU A 207 -10.22 5.50 -9.46
CA LEU A 207 -9.64 5.22 -8.15
C LEU A 207 -8.72 6.35 -7.67
N VAL A 208 -8.78 6.59 -6.38
CA VAL A 208 -7.86 7.45 -5.62
C VAL A 208 -7.28 6.68 -4.43
N ASP A 209 -6.40 7.34 -3.66
CA ASP A 209 -5.73 6.75 -2.49
C ASP A 209 -6.71 6.08 -1.53
N GLY A 210 -6.34 4.86 -1.13
CA GLY A 210 -7.17 4.04 -0.25
C GLY A 210 -7.36 4.63 1.14
N GLY A 211 -6.46 5.50 1.58
CA GLY A 211 -6.55 6.18 2.88
C GLY A 211 -7.84 6.99 3.06
N VAL A 212 -8.50 7.36 1.97
CA VAL A 212 -9.79 8.07 2.03
C VAL A 212 -10.91 7.17 2.57
N ALA A 213 -10.98 5.91 2.14
CA ALA A 213 -12.03 4.95 2.54
C ALA A 213 -11.58 4.02 3.68
N ASN A 214 -10.37 3.44 3.58
CA ASN A 214 -9.84 2.49 4.55
C ASN A 214 -8.30 2.55 4.61
N ASN A 215 -7.77 3.30 5.57
CA ASN A 215 -6.33 3.52 5.69
C ASN A 215 -5.59 2.39 6.42
N LEU A 216 -6.25 1.68 7.32
CA LEU A 216 -5.70 0.55 8.09
C LEU A 216 -6.61 -0.65 7.90
N PRO A 217 -6.50 -1.41 6.79
CA PRO A 217 -7.53 -2.35 6.34
C PRO A 217 -7.55 -3.68 7.11
N VAL A 218 -7.79 -3.62 8.44
CA VAL A 218 -7.92 -4.79 9.34
C VAL A 218 -9.06 -5.69 8.90
N SER A 219 -10.21 -5.12 8.52
CA SER A 219 -11.37 -5.87 8.02
C SER A 219 -11.00 -6.77 6.84
N VAL A 220 -10.18 -6.27 5.92
CA VAL A 220 -9.76 -7.01 4.72
C VAL A 220 -8.87 -8.21 5.10
N ALA A 221 -7.98 -8.06 6.08
CA ALA A 221 -7.15 -9.17 6.56
C ALA A 221 -8.01 -10.28 7.20
N HIS A 222 -9.01 -9.92 8.01
CA HIS A 222 -9.95 -10.88 8.58
C HIS A 222 -10.80 -11.56 7.50
N GLU A 223 -11.30 -10.83 6.49
CA GLU A 223 -12.06 -11.38 5.37
C GLU A 223 -11.23 -12.40 4.54
N LEU A 224 -9.91 -12.22 4.48
CA LEU A 224 -8.98 -13.15 3.84
C LEU A 224 -8.63 -14.36 4.75
N GLY A 225 -9.14 -14.38 5.96
CA GLY A 225 -9.00 -15.48 6.91
C GLY A 225 -7.74 -15.39 7.78
N ALA A 226 -7.24 -14.18 8.08
CA ALA A 226 -6.26 -13.99 9.13
C ALA A 226 -6.90 -14.32 10.50
N ASP A 227 -6.23 -15.19 11.27
CA ASP A 227 -6.60 -15.52 12.65
C ASP A 227 -5.99 -14.52 13.64
N ILE A 228 -4.85 -13.93 13.30
CA ILE A 228 -4.13 -12.91 14.06
C ILE A 228 -3.75 -11.80 13.11
N VAL A 229 -4.02 -10.56 13.47
CA VAL A 229 -3.62 -9.38 12.70
C VAL A 229 -2.50 -8.62 13.39
N ILE A 230 -1.41 -8.36 12.64
CA ILE A 230 -0.39 -7.38 13.01
C ILE A 230 -0.69 -6.11 12.23
N ALA A 231 -1.24 -5.11 12.90
CA ALA A 231 -1.59 -3.83 12.29
C ALA A 231 -0.53 -2.77 12.59
N VAL A 232 0.06 -2.19 11.54
CA VAL A 232 1.05 -1.11 11.66
C VAL A 232 0.42 0.20 11.26
N ASP A 233 0.18 1.07 12.26
CA ASP A 233 -0.51 2.34 12.10
C ASP A 233 0.48 3.52 12.17
N ILE A 234 0.72 4.15 11.03
CA ILE A 234 1.56 5.34 10.87
C ILE A 234 0.74 6.58 10.46
N THR A 235 -0.56 6.57 10.74
CA THR A 235 -1.48 7.66 10.37
C THR A 235 -1.00 9.01 10.89
N ASP A 236 -1.08 10.06 10.06
CA ASP A 236 -0.71 11.41 10.45
C ASP A 236 -1.65 12.00 11.51
N PRO A 237 -1.12 12.83 12.43
CA PRO A 237 -1.95 13.70 13.26
C PRO A 237 -2.64 14.76 12.39
N LEU A 238 -3.70 15.37 12.92
CA LEU A 238 -4.30 16.54 12.29
C LEU A 238 -3.34 17.72 12.33
N LEU A 239 -3.33 18.53 11.26
CA LEU A 239 -2.57 19.77 11.21
C LEU A 239 -3.08 20.75 12.26
N GLU A 240 -2.17 21.52 12.82
CA GLU A 240 -2.52 22.64 13.69
C GLU A 240 -3.09 23.80 12.86
N ARG A 241 -3.83 24.69 13.52
CA ARG A 241 -4.51 25.80 12.86
C ARG A 241 -3.55 26.70 12.06
N GLU A 242 -2.34 26.85 12.55
CA GLU A 242 -1.28 27.69 11.98
C GLU A 242 -0.78 27.15 10.64
N ASP A 243 -0.93 25.83 10.38
CA ASP A 243 -0.46 25.16 9.18
C ASP A 243 -1.55 25.05 8.09
N ILE A 244 -2.81 25.34 8.45
CA ILE A 244 -3.93 25.31 7.51
C ILE A 244 -4.10 26.71 6.90
N ARG A 245 -3.25 27.04 5.90
CA ARG A 245 -3.24 28.39 5.31
C ARG A 245 -3.60 28.43 3.84
N GLU A 246 -3.36 27.36 3.11
CA GLU A 246 -3.50 27.30 1.67
C GLU A 246 -4.55 26.25 1.27
N ALA A 247 -5.12 26.39 0.07
CA ALA A 247 -6.12 25.44 -0.43
C ALA A 247 -5.61 23.98 -0.39
N PHE A 248 -4.31 23.78 -0.62
CA PHE A 248 -3.70 22.48 -0.59
C PHE A 248 -3.65 21.89 0.83
N SER A 249 -3.30 22.69 1.85
CA SER A 249 -3.32 22.23 3.24
C SER A 249 -4.74 21.95 3.74
N VAL A 250 -5.76 22.65 3.22
CA VAL A 250 -7.17 22.35 3.51
C VAL A 250 -7.57 20.98 2.94
N VAL A 251 -7.20 20.67 1.67
CA VAL A 251 -7.47 19.35 1.07
C VAL A 251 -6.73 18.26 1.86
N GLY A 252 -5.45 18.48 2.21
CA GLY A 252 -4.68 17.56 3.03
C GLY A 252 -5.35 17.30 4.39
N GLN A 253 -5.78 18.36 5.09
CA GLN A 253 -6.48 18.23 6.36
C GLN A 253 -7.78 17.43 6.26
N LEU A 254 -8.59 17.68 5.20
CA LEU A 254 -9.83 16.91 4.98
C LEU A 254 -9.53 15.44 4.72
N THR A 255 -8.50 15.15 3.91
CA THR A 255 -8.04 13.77 3.67
C THR A 255 -7.58 13.12 4.96
N THR A 256 -6.75 13.81 5.77
CA THR A 256 -6.30 13.29 7.07
C THR A 256 -7.46 13.05 8.04
N MET A 257 -8.48 13.93 8.06
CA MET A 257 -9.68 13.71 8.87
C MET A 257 -10.42 12.43 8.47
N MET A 258 -10.60 12.19 7.17
CA MET A 258 -11.24 10.97 6.66
C MET A 258 -10.41 9.73 6.99
N THR A 259 -9.11 9.78 6.76
CA THR A 259 -8.14 8.73 7.07
C THR A 259 -8.20 8.35 8.55
N ARG A 260 -8.12 9.31 9.46
CA ARG A 260 -8.20 9.06 10.91
C ARG A 260 -9.54 8.45 11.31
N GLN A 261 -10.64 9.00 10.79
CA GLN A 261 -11.98 8.51 11.13
C GLN A 261 -12.17 7.03 10.71
N ASN A 262 -11.66 6.65 9.53
CA ASN A 262 -11.76 5.24 9.10
C ASN A 262 -10.76 4.36 9.86
N THR A 263 -9.52 4.82 10.12
CA THR A 263 -8.56 4.10 10.96
C THR A 263 -9.13 3.79 12.35
N GLU A 264 -9.79 4.77 13.02
CA GLU A 264 -10.42 4.54 14.32
C GLU A 264 -11.55 3.48 14.28
N ARG A 265 -12.21 3.33 13.14
CA ARG A 265 -13.20 2.26 12.94
C ARG A 265 -12.53 0.90 12.81
N GLN A 266 -11.44 0.80 12.07
CA GLN A 266 -10.68 -0.41 11.86
C GLN A 266 -9.99 -0.90 13.15
N LEU A 267 -9.46 0.01 13.96
CA LEU A 267 -8.86 -0.32 15.25
C LEU A 267 -9.84 -0.99 16.24
N LYS A 268 -11.14 -0.76 16.09
CA LYS A 268 -12.18 -1.42 16.91
C LYS A 268 -12.43 -2.89 16.52
N LEU A 269 -11.87 -3.32 15.37
CA LEU A 269 -11.97 -4.70 14.91
C LEU A 269 -10.84 -5.58 15.45
N LEU A 270 -9.79 -4.95 16.00
CA LEU A 270 -8.70 -5.67 16.66
C LEU A 270 -9.19 -6.28 17.97
N ASP A 271 -8.79 -7.50 18.24
CA ASP A 271 -9.08 -8.21 19.47
C ASP A 271 -7.83 -8.45 20.34
N ASP A 272 -7.94 -9.22 21.42
CA ASP A 272 -6.86 -9.48 22.39
C ASP A 272 -5.69 -10.32 21.81
N GLN A 273 -5.87 -10.95 20.65
CA GLN A 273 -4.84 -11.73 19.97
C GLN A 273 -4.08 -10.91 18.93
N ASP A 274 -4.67 -9.81 18.49
CA ASP A 274 -4.10 -8.92 17.49
C ASP A 274 -3.02 -8.01 18.08
N ILE A 275 -2.10 -7.58 17.24
CA ILE A 275 -0.98 -6.72 17.63
C ILE A 275 -1.10 -5.40 16.89
N LEU A 276 -1.25 -4.31 17.65
CA LEU A 276 -1.17 -2.96 17.11
C LEU A 276 0.22 -2.37 17.35
N MET A 277 0.89 -2.00 16.26
CA MET A 277 2.18 -1.32 16.28
C MET A 277 1.99 0.14 15.85
N ARG A 278 2.49 1.07 16.64
CA ARG A 278 2.54 2.51 16.36
C ARG A 278 3.94 3.03 16.64
N PRO A 279 4.83 2.97 15.64
CA PRO A 279 6.17 3.50 15.79
C PRO A 279 6.15 4.98 16.17
N ASP A 280 7.00 5.38 17.12
CA ASP A 280 7.22 6.80 17.42
C ASP A 280 8.20 7.38 16.39
N LEU A 281 7.66 8.05 15.39
CA LEU A 281 8.43 8.61 14.27
C LEU A 281 9.02 10.00 14.58
N GLN A 282 9.08 10.39 15.86
CA GLN A 282 9.82 11.55 16.36
C GLN A 282 9.52 12.87 15.61
N GLY A 283 8.29 13.03 15.16
CA GLY A 283 7.83 14.23 14.46
C GLY A 283 8.13 14.25 12.96
N LEU A 284 8.69 13.17 12.38
CA LEU A 284 8.80 13.04 10.94
C LEU A 284 7.41 12.97 10.28
N SER A 285 7.27 13.65 9.14
CA SER A 285 6.01 13.83 8.44
C SER A 285 5.90 12.92 7.20
N SER A 286 4.71 12.85 6.65
CA SER A 286 4.43 12.14 5.38
C SER A 286 5.16 12.72 4.16
N ALA A 287 5.86 13.86 4.30
CA ALA A 287 6.65 14.48 3.22
C ALA A 287 8.17 14.26 3.34
N ASP A 288 8.66 13.65 4.41
CA ASP A 288 10.09 13.55 4.73
C ASP A 288 10.76 12.35 4.05
N PHE A 289 10.65 12.25 2.73
CA PHE A 289 11.18 11.13 1.93
C PHE A 289 12.72 11.00 1.97
N TYR A 290 13.44 12.06 2.34
CA TYR A 290 14.91 12.01 2.46
C TYR A 290 15.39 11.45 3.79
N GLU A 291 14.48 11.29 4.75
CA GLU A 291 14.76 10.72 6.07
C GLU A 291 14.53 9.20 6.10
N ALA A 292 14.59 8.53 4.93
CA ALA A 292 14.37 7.09 4.82
C ALA A 292 15.20 6.27 5.82
N PRO A 293 16.52 6.49 5.99
CA PRO A 293 17.30 5.72 6.96
C PRO A 293 16.82 5.89 8.40
N ALA A 294 16.40 7.10 8.78
CA ALA A 294 15.85 7.35 10.13
C ALA A 294 14.50 6.65 10.30
N LEU A 295 13.64 6.68 9.27
CA LEU A 295 12.34 6.02 9.30
C LEU A 295 12.45 4.50 9.39
N PHE A 296 13.45 3.88 8.74
CA PHE A 296 13.71 2.43 8.89
C PHE A 296 14.09 2.05 10.32
N GLU A 297 14.94 2.88 10.97
CA GLU A 297 15.38 2.62 12.34
C GLU A 297 14.28 2.86 13.39
N LEU A 298 13.33 3.75 13.10
CA LEU A 298 12.22 4.08 14.00
C LEU A 298 11.05 3.08 13.84
N GLY A 299 10.97 2.36 12.73
CA GLY A 299 9.99 1.29 12.48
C GLY A 299 10.39 0.01 13.16
#